data_3826006a669530671492a22b69d15cc9
#
_entry.id   3826006a669530671492a22b69d15cc9
#
_cell.length_a   1.000
_cell.length_b   1.000
_cell.length_c   1.000
_cell.angle_alpha   90.00
_cell.angle_beta   90.00
_cell.angle_gamma   90.00
#
_symmetry.space_group_name_H-M   'P 1'
#
loop_
_entity.id
_entity.type
_entity.pdbx_description
1 polymer ?
#
loop_
_entity_poly.entity_id
_entity_poly.type
_entity_poly.pdbx_seq_one_letter_code
_entity_poly.pdbx_strand_id
1 'polypeptide(L)'
;MKYKLIFIFAFAILFFPVETDAAIPKLSQAPKLEISGWIPYWRKATGTADALLHIDAFTEINPFGYTVKNDGTLADTAKMDEEPWTTLIAEAKKRKIRVIPTVMWSNTEAIHRVLSNQKKRIALEDEITALVKEKGFDGIDIDFEGKKAETKNYFSTFLKGLYQRMGKKWVMCTIEARTPLNSRYDTIPEDIKYANDFTAINKYCDRVRIMTYDQGTIDVKLNRARMAPYIPVADPAWVEKVITLTMQTIPKKKLSIGIATYGYEYRVTKLSEYGYRYDMQWALNPRYAIDLALSLGITPTRNGSNEIGFMYKPAVIASSVTGQEXXXXKQ
;
A
#
# COMPACT_ATOMS: atom_id res chain seq x y z
N MET A 1 40.82 77.57 -59.12
CA MET A 1 39.62 76.73 -58.96
C MET A 1 40.05 75.38 -58.35
N LYS A 2 39.65 75.14 -57.09
CA LYS A 2 39.98 73.91 -56.39
C LYS A 2 38.77 72.98 -56.40
N TYR A 3 38.85 71.84 -57.00
CA TYR A 3 37.81 70.83 -57.00
C TYR A 3 38.02 69.86 -55.77
N LYS A 4 36.97 69.72 -54.92
CA LYS A 4 36.95 68.76 -53.85
C LYS A 4 36.27 67.46 -54.33
N LEU A 5 36.98 66.38 -54.26
CA LEU A 5 36.47 65.05 -54.59
C LEU A 5 35.81 64.47 -53.31
N ILE A 6 34.51 64.12 -53.37
CA ILE A 6 33.78 63.50 -52.29
C ILE A 6 33.70 62.00 -52.63
N PHE A 7 34.30 61.15 -51.72
CA PHE A 7 34.17 59.72 -51.81
C PHE A 7 32.96 59.23 -50.95
N ILE A 8 31.97 58.63 -51.61
CA ILE A 8 30.81 58.03 -50.95
C ILE A 8 31.13 56.54 -50.76
N PHE A 9 31.30 56.15 -49.49
CA PHE A 9 31.43 54.74 -49.12
C PHE A 9 30.04 54.13 -48.99
N ALA A 10 29.66 53.25 -49.93
CA ALA A 10 28.42 52.46 -49.81
C ALA A 10 28.69 51.23 -48.91
N PHE A 11 28.09 51.21 -47.71
CA PHE A 11 28.17 50.07 -46.80
C PHE A 11 27.08 49.06 -47.18
N ALA A 12 27.48 47.96 -47.82
CA ALA A 12 26.55 46.89 -48.14
C ALA A 12 26.36 46.02 -46.89
N ILE A 13 25.19 46.13 -46.24
CA ILE A 13 24.81 45.25 -45.09
C ILE A 13 24.31 43.93 -45.67
N LEU A 14 25.14 42.88 -45.49
CA LEU A 14 24.75 41.52 -45.85
C LEU A 14 23.87 40.94 -44.71
N PHE A 15 22.58 40.81 -44.97
CA PHE A 15 21.66 40.08 -44.06
C PHE A 15 21.83 38.58 -44.30
N PHE A 16 22.45 37.90 -43.33
CA PHE A 16 22.42 36.44 -43.30
C PHE A 16 21.15 36.04 -42.50
N PRO A 17 20.26 35.23 -43.05
CA PRO A 17 19.16 34.69 -42.26
C PRO A 17 19.76 33.71 -41.22
N VAL A 18 19.70 34.06 -39.95
CA VAL A 18 20.03 33.13 -38.86
C VAL A 18 18.78 32.26 -38.68
N GLU A 19 18.82 31.05 -39.26
CA GLU A 19 17.82 30.03 -38.92
C GLU A 19 18.11 29.57 -37.50
N THR A 20 17.41 30.16 -36.56
CA THR A 20 17.39 29.63 -35.19
C THR A 20 16.40 28.47 -35.17
N ASP A 21 16.91 27.26 -35.36
CA ASP A 21 16.19 26.05 -35.01
C ASP A 21 16.12 26.00 -33.47
N ALA A 22 15.20 26.80 -32.94
CA ALA A 22 14.85 26.68 -31.53
C ALA A 22 14.05 25.37 -31.39
N ALA A 23 14.79 24.28 -31.12
CA ALA A 23 14.15 23.02 -30.76
C ALA A 23 13.24 23.30 -29.56
N ILE A 24 11.93 23.27 -29.77
CA ILE A 24 10.95 23.35 -28.69
C ILE A 24 11.29 22.19 -27.73
N PRO A 25 11.68 22.47 -26.49
CA PRO A 25 11.98 21.36 -25.58
C PRO A 25 10.74 20.49 -25.48
N LYS A 26 10.87 19.22 -25.87
CA LYS A 26 9.80 18.25 -25.66
C LYS A 26 9.51 18.28 -24.17
N LEU A 27 8.33 18.78 -23.81
CA LEU A 27 7.83 18.66 -22.44
C LEU A 27 7.97 17.19 -22.07
N SER A 28 8.85 16.89 -21.12
CA SER A 28 8.98 15.54 -20.61
C SER A 28 7.61 15.16 -20.10
N GLN A 29 7.01 14.15 -20.69
CA GLN A 29 5.75 13.64 -20.16
C GLN A 29 5.99 13.27 -18.70
N ALA A 30 5.13 13.77 -17.81
CA ALA A 30 5.17 13.39 -16.42
C ALA A 30 5.19 11.85 -16.35
N PRO A 31 6.03 11.26 -15.50
CA PRO A 31 6.07 9.80 -15.42
C PRO A 31 4.67 9.28 -15.13
N LYS A 32 4.24 8.31 -15.91
CA LYS A 32 2.92 7.70 -15.75
C LYS A 32 2.84 7.09 -14.35
N LEU A 33 1.82 7.47 -13.61
CA LEU A 33 1.60 6.97 -12.26
C LEU A 33 1.37 5.45 -12.31
N GLU A 34 2.08 4.71 -11.48
CA GLU A 34 1.83 3.27 -11.31
C GLU A 34 0.61 3.10 -10.41
N ILE A 35 -0.37 2.36 -10.91
CA ILE A 35 -1.60 2.03 -10.18
C ILE A 35 -1.64 0.52 -10.05
N SER A 36 -1.66 0.03 -8.82
CA SER A 36 -1.75 -1.40 -8.53
C SER A 36 -2.95 -1.69 -7.63
N GLY A 37 -3.54 -2.86 -7.82
CA GLY A 37 -4.70 -3.25 -7.02
C GLY A 37 -4.51 -4.61 -6.38
N TRP A 38 -4.62 -4.65 -5.05
CA TRP A 38 -4.74 -5.91 -4.32
C TRP A 38 -6.14 -6.46 -4.49
N ILE A 39 -6.22 -7.75 -4.85
CA ILE A 39 -7.49 -8.46 -4.98
C ILE A 39 -7.43 -9.65 -4.02
N PRO A 40 -8.07 -9.52 -2.85
CA PRO A 40 -7.98 -10.59 -1.85
C PRO A 40 -8.80 -11.82 -2.23
N TYR A 41 -8.26 -13.01 -1.93
CA TYR A 41 -8.89 -14.28 -2.31
C TYR A 41 -10.29 -14.45 -1.70
N TRP A 42 -10.55 -13.86 -0.53
CA TRP A 42 -11.89 -13.93 0.10
C TRP A 42 -12.91 -13.01 -0.56
N ARG A 43 -12.48 -12.20 -1.52
CA ARG A 43 -13.34 -11.36 -2.37
C ARG A 43 -13.12 -11.68 -3.85
N LYS A 44 -12.63 -12.88 -4.17
CA LYS A 44 -12.18 -13.19 -5.54
C LYS A 44 -13.25 -12.90 -6.60
N ALA A 45 -14.51 -13.31 -6.37
CA ALA A 45 -15.56 -13.13 -7.37
C ALA A 45 -15.84 -11.64 -7.66
N THR A 46 -16.09 -10.86 -6.61
CA THR A 46 -16.41 -9.43 -6.77
C THR A 46 -15.17 -8.61 -7.13
N GLY A 47 -14.02 -8.90 -6.52
CA GLY A 47 -12.77 -8.16 -6.77
C GLY A 47 -12.25 -8.37 -8.18
N THR A 48 -12.28 -9.59 -8.71
CA THR A 48 -11.84 -9.84 -10.09
C THR A 48 -12.81 -9.23 -11.10
N ALA A 49 -14.12 -9.30 -10.84
CA ALA A 49 -15.13 -8.69 -11.72
C ALA A 49 -14.91 -7.16 -11.80
N ASP A 50 -14.74 -6.52 -10.65
CA ASP A 50 -14.47 -5.08 -10.59
C ASP A 50 -13.16 -4.71 -11.27
N ALA A 51 -12.09 -5.48 -11.02
CA ALA A 51 -10.79 -5.27 -11.64
C ALA A 51 -10.87 -5.41 -13.16
N LEU A 52 -11.61 -6.40 -13.67
CA LEU A 52 -11.82 -6.60 -15.12
C LEU A 52 -12.56 -5.41 -15.74
N LEU A 53 -13.59 -4.91 -15.05
CA LEU A 53 -14.36 -3.76 -15.53
C LEU A 53 -13.49 -2.51 -15.68
N HIS A 54 -12.49 -2.36 -14.81
CA HIS A 54 -11.62 -1.19 -14.74
C HIS A 54 -10.16 -1.50 -15.11
N ILE A 55 -9.93 -2.59 -15.85
CA ILE A 55 -8.58 -3.15 -16.03
C ILE A 55 -7.59 -2.15 -16.65
N ASP A 56 -8.05 -1.28 -17.52
CA ASP A 56 -7.19 -0.31 -18.20
C ASP A 56 -6.67 0.81 -17.26
N ALA A 57 -7.22 0.91 -16.06
CA ALA A 57 -6.71 1.84 -15.03
C ALA A 57 -5.43 1.32 -14.37
N PHE A 58 -5.17 0.02 -14.44
CA PHE A 58 -4.06 -0.61 -13.71
C PHE A 58 -2.78 -0.68 -14.55
N THR A 59 -1.66 -0.51 -13.88
CA THR A 59 -0.33 -0.86 -14.40
C THR A 59 0.11 -2.22 -13.85
N GLU A 60 -0.56 -2.68 -12.79
CA GLU A 60 -0.21 -3.91 -12.06
C GLU A 60 -1.42 -4.43 -11.31
N ILE A 61 -1.62 -5.74 -11.31
CA ILE A 61 -2.60 -6.40 -10.45
C ILE A 61 -1.87 -7.33 -9.49
N ASN A 62 -2.38 -7.39 -8.26
CA ASN A 62 -1.77 -8.15 -7.18
C ASN A 62 -2.79 -9.10 -6.55
N PRO A 63 -2.96 -10.29 -7.13
CA PRO A 63 -3.77 -11.31 -6.45
C PRO A 63 -3.18 -11.63 -5.07
N PHE A 64 -3.95 -11.40 -4.02
CA PHE A 64 -3.56 -11.72 -2.65
C PHE A 64 -3.91 -13.19 -2.43
N GLY A 65 -3.02 -14.07 -2.92
CA GLY A 65 -3.40 -15.44 -3.16
C GLY A 65 -2.58 -16.53 -2.48
N TYR A 66 -1.39 -16.20 -2.01
CA TYR A 66 -0.51 -17.19 -1.40
C TYR A 66 -0.24 -16.86 0.05
N THR A 67 -0.07 -17.90 0.87
CA THR A 67 0.37 -17.74 2.27
C THR A 67 1.51 -18.69 2.55
N VAL A 68 2.30 -18.38 3.59
CA VAL A 68 3.31 -19.31 4.11
C VAL A 68 2.72 -20.03 5.31
N LYS A 69 2.76 -21.36 5.27
CA LYS A 69 2.32 -22.20 6.40
C LYS A 69 3.34 -22.16 7.54
N ASN A 70 2.93 -22.63 8.71
CA ASN A 70 3.79 -22.58 9.90
C ASN A 70 5.09 -23.40 9.77
N ASP A 71 5.13 -24.38 8.87
CA ASP A 71 6.33 -25.17 8.59
C ASP A 71 7.30 -24.48 7.62
N GLY A 72 6.85 -23.40 6.97
CA GLY A 72 7.65 -22.60 6.02
C GLY A 72 7.37 -22.93 4.55
N THR A 73 6.39 -23.79 4.25
CA THR A 73 6.01 -24.09 2.85
C THR A 73 4.89 -23.16 2.38
N LEU A 74 4.77 -23.00 1.05
CA LEU A 74 3.72 -22.18 0.48
C LEU A 74 2.38 -22.91 0.41
N ALA A 75 1.31 -22.12 0.43
CA ALA A 75 -0.05 -22.60 0.14
C ALA A 75 -0.69 -21.65 -0.86
N ASP A 76 -1.28 -22.20 -1.89
CA ASP A 76 -2.14 -21.47 -2.83
C ASP A 76 -3.54 -21.34 -2.21
N THR A 77 -3.74 -20.30 -1.42
CA THR A 77 -4.98 -20.06 -0.69
C THR A 77 -6.11 -19.62 -1.62
N ALA A 78 -5.75 -18.96 -2.72
CA ALA A 78 -6.70 -18.41 -3.68
C ALA A 78 -7.11 -19.42 -4.76
N LYS A 79 -6.36 -20.51 -4.91
CA LYS A 79 -6.52 -21.48 -6.04
C LYS A 79 -6.32 -20.73 -7.37
N MET A 80 -5.13 -20.21 -7.56
CA MET A 80 -4.79 -19.28 -8.67
C MET A 80 -4.95 -19.89 -10.06
N ASP A 81 -5.06 -21.20 -10.16
CA ASP A 81 -5.28 -21.91 -11.44
C ASP A 81 -6.78 -22.07 -11.78
N GLU A 82 -7.67 -21.58 -10.92
CA GLU A 82 -9.12 -21.67 -11.14
C GLU A 82 -9.70 -20.31 -11.52
N GLU A 83 -10.90 -20.34 -12.13
CA GLU A 83 -11.67 -19.11 -12.35
C GLU A 83 -12.09 -18.50 -11.02
N PRO A 84 -12.17 -17.20 -10.96
CA PRO A 84 -11.99 -16.18 -12.03
C PRO A 84 -10.55 -15.64 -12.20
N TRP A 85 -9.56 -16.21 -11.51
CA TRP A 85 -8.17 -15.74 -11.59
C TRP A 85 -7.58 -15.94 -12.99
N THR A 86 -7.85 -17.09 -13.60
CA THR A 86 -7.31 -17.42 -14.93
C THR A 86 -7.72 -16.37 -15.97
N THR A 87 -9.00 -15.97 -15.96
CA THR A 87 -9.50 -14.91 -16.85
C THR A 87 -8.83 -13.57 -16.55
N LEU A 88 -8.74 -13.17 -15.29
CA LEU A 88 -8.13 -11.88 -14.91
C LEU A 88 -6.65 -11.83 -15.32
N ILE A 89 -5.90 -12.90 -15.04
CA ILE A 89 -4.47 -12.99 -15.38
C ILE A 89 -4.26 -12.94 -16.90
N ALA A 90 -5.09 -13.65 -17.66
CA ALA A 90 -5.01 -13.65 -19.13
C ALA A 90 -5.26 -12.23 -19.68
N GLU A 91 -6.31 -11.55 -19.20
CA GLU A 91 -6.63 -10.20 -19.65
C GLU A 91 -5.55 -9.18 -19.25
N ALA A 92 -4.98 -9.32 -18.06
CA ALA A 92 -3.87 -8.47 -17.62
C ALA A 92 -2.65 -8.64 -18.54
N LYS A 93 -2.27 -9.89 -18.81
CA LYS A 93 -1.13 -10.22 -19.71
C LYS A 93 -1.36 -9.68 -21.13
N LYS A 94 -2.56 -9.82 -21.66
CA LYS A 94 -2.95 -9.31 -22.99
C LYS A 94 -2.74 -7.78 -23.08
N ARG A 95 -2.97 -7.05 -21.98
CA ARG A 95 -2.81 -5.58 -21.89
C ARG A 95 -1.43 -5.15 -21.40
N LYS A 96 -0.51 -6.09 -21.18
CA LYS A 96 0.83 -5.83 -20.64
C LYS A 96 0.79 -5.20 -19.24
N ILE A 97 -0.24 -5.53 -18.48
CA ILE A 97 -0.37 -5.16 -17.07
C ILE A 97 0.37 -6.23 -16.25
N ARG A 98 1.27 -5.80 -15.37
CA ARG A 98 2.05 -6.74 -14.57
C ARG A 98 1.14 -7.55 -13.64
N VAL A 99 1.45 -8.83 -13.52
CA VAL A 99 0.79 -9.72 -12.56
C VAL A 99 1.83 -10.11 -11.49
N ILE A 100 1.65 -9.55 -10.30
CA ILE A 100 2.58 -9.76 -9.18
C ILE A 100 1.77 -10.20 -7.95
N PRO A 101 1.55 -11.51 -7.78
CA PRO A 101 0.76 -11.96 -6.63
C PRO A 101 1.49 -11.76 -5.31
N THR A 102 0.72 -11.68 -4.23
CA THR A 102 1.24 -11.49 -2.87
C THR A 102 1.36 -12.83 -2.15
N VAL A 103 2.48 -13.00 -1.47
CA VAL A 103 2.72 -14.05 -0.47
C VAL A 103 2.66 -13.40 0.91
N MET A 104 1.63 -13.72 1.65
CA MET A 104 1.36 -13.15 2.97
C MET A 104 1.82 -14.10 4.08
N TRP A 105 2.29 -13.54 5.19
CA TRP A 105 2.61 -14.30 6.41
C TRP A 105 2.53 -13.40 7.62
N SER A 106 1.73 -13.80 8.63
CA SER A 106 1.55 -12.99 9.86
C SER A 106 1.78 -13.77 11.15
N ASN A 107 2.23 -15.04 11.06
CA ASN A 107 2.55 -15.80 12.27
C ASN A 107 3.95 -15.44 12.75
N THR A 108 4.03 -14.54 13.71
CA THR A 108 5.26 -13.98 14.28
C THR A 108 6.31 -15.04 14.66
N GLU A 109 5.87 -16.09 15.36
CA GLU A 109 6.77 -17.16 15.83
C GLU A 109 7.27 -18.02 14.67
N ALA A 110 6.39 -18.36 13.74
CA ALA A 110 6.75 -19.17 12.58
C ALA A 110 7.70 -18.39 11.66
N ILE A 111 7.45 -17.11 11.44
CA ILE A 111 8.34 -16.23 10.64
C ILE A 111 9.75 -16.28 11.24
N HIS A 112 9.88 -16.05 12.53
CA HIS A 112 11.19 -16.06 13.20
C HIS A 112 11.86 -17.43 13.08
N ARG A 113 11.15 -18.50 13.40
CA ARG A 113 11.66 -19.88 13.41
C ARG A 113 12.15 -20.33 12.03
N VAL A 114 11.41 -19.97 10.98
CA VAL A 114 11.77 -20.38 9.61
C VAL A 114 12.91 -19.50 9.06
N LEU A 115 12.81 -18.18 9.21
CA LEU A 115 13.81 -17.28 8.62
C LEU A 115 15.17 -17.38 9.34
N SER A 116 15.20 -17.65 10.63
CA SER A 116 16.45 -17.85 11.38
C SER A 116 17.12 -19.18 11.04
N ASN A 117 16.38 -20.17 10.52
CA ASN A 117 16.92 -21.44 10.08
C ASN A 117 17.35 -21.35 8.62
N GLN A 118 18.64 -21.41 8.34
CA GLN A 118 19.22 -21.23 7.01
C GLN A 118 18.58 -22.18 5.98
N LYS A 119 18.45 -23.48 6.32
CA LYS A 119 17.93 -24.49 5.40
C LYS A 119 16.47 -24.19 5.02
N LYS A 120 15.62 -23.86 6.02
CA LYS A 120 14.21 -23.54 5.79
C LYS A 120 14.07 -22.24 5.00
N ARG A 121 14.85 -21.22 5.34
CA ARG A 121 14.83 -19.94 4.65
C ARG A 121 15.15 -20.11 3.16
N ILE A 122 16.23 -20.86 2.84
CA ILE A 122 16.64 -21.14 1.47
C ILE A 122 15.54 -21.91 0.73
N ALA A 123 14.94 -22.93 1.37
CA ALA A 123 13.86 -23.70 0.76
C ALA A 123 12.66 -22.78 0.39
N LEU A 124 12.29 -21.84 1.28
CA LEU A 124 11.21 -20.89 0.99
C LEU A 124 11.59 -19.93 -0.16
N GLU A 125 12.85 -19.45 -0.19
CA GLU A 125 13.34 -18.59 -1.30
C GLU A 125 13.25 -19.35 -2.64
N ASP A 126 13.64 -20.62 -2.65
CA ASP A 126 13.59 -21.48 -3.84
C ASP A 126 12.13 -21.74 -4.28
N GLU A 127 11.25 -22.05 -3.32
CA GLU A 127 9.84 -22.36 -3.59
C GLU A 127 9.12 -21.14 -4.18
N ILE A 128 9.32 -19.94 -3.61
CA ILE A 128 8.74 -18.70 -4.15
C ILE A 128 9.26 -18.43 -5.58
N THR A 129 10.56 -18.63 -5.78
CA THR A 129 11.17 -18.41 -7.09
C THR A 129 10.62 -19.38 -8.14
N ALA A 130 10.48 -20.65 -7.77
CA ALA A 130 9.91 -21.68 -8.65
C ALA A 130 8.48 -21.32 -9.04
N LEU A 131 7.66 -20.96 -8.06
CA LEU A 131 6.28 -20.53 -8.28
C LEU A 131 6.19 -19.41 -9.34
N VAL A 132 6.99 -18.35 -9.17
CA VAL A 132 6.96 -17.20 -10.10
C VAL A 132 7.35 -17.61 -11.52
N LYS A 133 8.35 -18.47 -11.65
CA LYS A 133 8.84 -18.94 -12.96
C LYS A 133 7.80 -19.86 -13.63
N GLU A 134 7.29 -20.83 -12.89
CA GLU A 134 6.34 -21.82 -13.40
C GLU A 134 5.01 -21.20 -13.85
N LYS A 135 4.51 -20.24 -13.06
CA LYS A 135 3.22 -19.56 -13.39
C LYS A 135 3.40 -18.41 -14.37
N GLY A 136 4.64 -18.06 -14.69
CA GLY A 136 4.91 -16.95 -15.60
C GLY A 136 4.48 -15.59 -15.06
N PHE A 137 4.53 -15.41 -13.73
CA PHE A 137 4.25 -14.12 -13.10
C PHE A 137 5.38 -13.12 -13.38
N ASP A 138 5.09 -11.84 -13.31
CA ASP A 138 6.09 -10.79 -13.53
C ASP A 138 6.97 -10.56 -12.31
N GLY A 139 6.53 -11.02 -11.15
CA GLY A 139 7.24 -10.90 -9.89
C GLY A 139 6.46 -11.48 -8.74
N ILE A 140 6.85 -11.11 -7.55
CA ILE A 140 6.21 -11.51 -6.30
C ILE A 140 6.20 -10.34 -5.32
N ASP A 141 5.17 -10.24 -4.51
CA ASP A 141 5.05 -9.26 -3.44
C ASP A 141 5.16 -10.00 -2.10
N ILE A 142 6.09 -9.58 -1.25
CA ILE A 142 6.36 -10.17 0.06
C ILE A 142 5.69 -9.31 1.13
N ASP A 143 4.64 -9.87 1.74
CA ASP A 143 3.82 -9.21 2.75
C ASP A 143 3.91 -9.99 4.07
N PHE A 144 5.09 -9.89 4.71
CA PHE A 144 5.34 -10.56 5.99
C PHE A 144 5.15 -9.55 7.12
N GLU A 145 4.11 -9.75 7.92
CA GLU A 145 3.67 -8.82 8.95
C GLU A 145 3.94 -9.32 10.37
N GLY A 146 3.98 -8.41 11.33
CA GLY A 146 4.10 -8.76 12.75
C GLY A 146 5.41 -9.44 13.11
N LYS A 147 6.47 -9.20 12.37
CA LYS A 147 7.78 -9.82 12.62
C LYS A 147 8.37 -9.33 13.95
N LYS A 148 9.04 -10.23 14.69
CA LYS A 148 9.85 -9.84 15.87
C LYS A 148 11.01 -8.94 15.46
N ALA A 149 11.42 -8.02 16.32
CA ALA A 149 12.57 -7.15 16.06
C ALA A 149 13.86 -7.94 15.81
N GLU A 150 14.06 -9.04 16.53
CA GLU A 150 15.21 -9.94 16.35
C GLU A 150 15.19 -10.71 15.01
N THR A 151 14.07 -10.71 14.31
CA THR A 151 13.97 -11.30 12.97
C THR A 151 14.57 -10.38 11.88
N LYS A 152 14.85 -9.13 12.19
CA LYS A 152 15.30 -8.09 11.26
C LYS A 152 16.40 -8.59 10.29
N ASN A 153 17.49 -9.14 10.84
CA ASN A 153 18.64 -9.58 10.02
C ASN A 153 18.32 -10.82 9.19
N TYR A 154 17.49 -11.71 9.71
CA TYR A 154 17.05 -12.91 8.99
C TYR A 154 16.11 -12.54 7.84
N PHE A 155 15.21 -11.60 8.05
CA PHE A 155 14.33 -11.09 6.99
C PHE A 155 15.14 -10.38 5.90
N SER A 156 16.12 -9.56 6.29
CA SER A 156 17.03 -8.90 5.33
C SER A 156 17.80 -9.94 4.50
N THR A 157 18.23 -11.03 5.13
CA THR A 157 18.94 -12.11 4.45
C THR A 157 18.01 -12.87 3.49
N PHE A 158 16.78 -13.12 3.89
CA PHE A 158 15.74 -13.72 3.05
C PHE A 158 15.48 -12.85 1.81
N LEU A 159 15.27 -11.54 1.99
CA LEU A 159 15.05 -10.62 0.86
C LEU A 159 16.24 -10.63 -0.10
N LYS A 160 17.47 -10.64 0.42
CA LYS A 160 18.69 -10.74 -0.39
C LYS A 160 18.69 -12.03 -1.22
N GLY A 161 18.44 -13.17 -0.58
CA GLY A 161 18.44 -14.48 -1.24
C GLY A 161 17.35 -14.58 -2.31
N LEU A 162 16.16 -14.13 -2.00
CA LEU A 162 15.05 -14.11 -2.94
C LEU A 162 15.35 -13.20 -4.14
N TYR A 163 15.82 -11.97 -3.90
CA TYR A 163 16.16 -11.00 -4.94
C TYR A 163 17.17 -11.58 -5.94
N GLN A 164 18.19 -12.26 -5.43
CA GLN A 164 19.22 -12.89 -6.27
C GLN A 164 18.65 -14.00 -7.15
N ARG A 165 17.71 -14.82 -6.62
CA ARG A 165 17.08 -15.94 -7.36
C ARG A 165 16.07 -15.47 -8.39
N MET A 166 15.39 -14.38 -8.11
CA MET A 166 14.36 -13.80 -8.99
C MET A 166 14.93 -13.22 -10.28
N GLY A 167 16.17 -12.75 -10.26
CA GLY A 167 16.86 -12.24 -11.45
C GLY A 167 16.15 -11.01 -12.03
N LYS A 168 15.50 -11.15 -13.18
CA LYS A 168 14.77 -10.05 -13.84
C LYS A 168 13.32 -9.93 -13.39
N LYS A 169 12.83 -10.85 -12.57
CA LYS A 169 11.46 -10.81 -12.03
C LYS A 169 11.40 -9.84 -10.85
N TRP A 170 10.32 -9.10 -10.74
CA TRP A 170 10.15 -8.08 -9.70
C TRP A 170 10.04 -8.69 -8.30
N VAL A 171 10.71 -8.10 -7.34
CA VAL A 171 10.50 -8.34 -5.91
C VAL A 171 9.86 -7.08 -5.34
N MET A 172 8.59 -7.18 -4.98
CA MET A 172 7.87 -6.13 -4.27
C MET A 172 7.90 -6.46 -2.79
N CYS A 173 7.94 -5.44 -1.95
CA CYS A 173 7.91 -5.62 -0.50
C CYS A 173 6.83 -4.75 0.09
N THR A 174 5.84 -5.37 0.69
CA THR A 174 4.79 -4.69 1.43
C THR A 174 5.23 -4.57 2.89
N ILE A 175 5.15 -3.36 3.45
CA ILE A 175 5.66 -3.09 4.80
C ILE A 175 4.65 -2.28 5.62
N GLU A 176 4.64 -2.56 6.93
CA GLU A 176 3.85 -1.81 7.89
C GLU A 176 4.33 -0.35 7.94
N ALA A 177 3.38 0.58 8.07
CA ALA A 177 3.68 2.00 8.22
C ALA A 177 4.47 2.27 9.50
N ARG A 178 5.53 3.05 9.38
CA ARG A 178 6.32 3.49 10.54
C ARG A 178 5.98 4.95 10.85
N THR A 179 5.24 5.16 11.94
CA THR A 179 4.93 6.51 12.41
C THR A 179 6.15 7.11 13.09
N PRO A 180 6.51 8.37 12.82
CA PRO A 180 7.61 9.02 13.53
C PRO A 180 7.43 8.94 15.04
N LEU A 181 8.51 8.67 15.76
CA LEU A 181 8.45 8.46 17.21
C LEU A 181 7.94 9.67 17.98
N ASN A 182 8.30 10.87 17.52
CA ASN A 182 7.84 12.11 18.12
C ASN A 182 6.33 12.38 17.91
N SER A 183 5.68 11.65 17.01
CA SER A 183 4.22 11.67 16.84
C SER A 183 3.52 10.69 17.80
N ARG A 184 4.24 9.64 18.21
CA ARG A 184 3.69 8.55 19.05
C ARG A 184 3.87 8.81 20.55
N TYR A 185 5.01 9.42 20.91
CA TYR A 185 5.45 9.50 22.30
C TYR A 185 5.72 10.94 22.71
N ASP A 186 5.34 11.28 23.92
CA ASP A 186 5.75 12.55 24.56
C ASP A 186 7.20 12.43 25.01
N THR A 187 7.59 11.26 25.57
CA THR A 187 8.98 10.92 25.87
C THR A 187 9.31 9.65 25.06
N ILE A 188 10.29 9.75 24.17
CA ILE A 188 10.63 8.63 23.28
C ILE A 188 11.38 7.55 24.07
N PRO A 189 10.90 6.30 24.09
CA PRO A 189 11.63 5.19 24.70
C PRO A 189 12.99 4.96 24.05
N GLU A 190 13.99 4.57 24.85
CA GLU A 190 15.39 4.43 24.40
C GLU A 190 15.62 3.19 23.53
N ASP A 191 14.86 2.11 23.73
CA ASP A 191 15.16 0.80 23.15
C ASP A 191 14.19 0.36 22.05
N ILE A 192 13.62 1.30 21.31
CA ILE A 192 12.69 0.97 20.20
C ILE A 192 13.45 0.23 19.10
N LYS A 193 12.94 -0.94 18.75
CA LYS A 193 13.52 -1.82 17.73
C LYS A 193 12.48 -2.10 16.65
N TYR A 194 12.95 -2.26 15.43
CA TYR A 194 12.10 -2.51 14.26
C TYR A 194 12.51 -3.78 13.54
N ALA A 195 11.55 -4.54 13.08
CA ALA A 195 11.78 -5.75 12.29
C ALA A 195 12.14 -5.44 10.83
N ASN A 196 11.72 -4.29 10.33
CA ASN A 196 11.98 -3.87 8.94
C ASN A 196 13.23 -3.00 8.86
N ASP A 197 14.25 -3.50 8.15
CA ASP A 197 15.47 -2.74 7.83
C ASP A 197 15.26 -2.03 6.50
N PHE A 198 14.99 -0.73 6.55
CA PHE A 198 14.74 0.07 5.35
C PHE A 198 15.91 0.08 4.37
N THR A 199 17.15 -0.05 4.87
CA THR A 199 18.35 -0.12 4.01
C THR A 199 18.36 -1.42 3.19
N ALA A 200 18.09 -2.54 3.84
CA ALA A 200 18.01 -3.84 3.16
C ALA A 200 16.82 -3.88 2.20
N ILE A 201 15.67 -3.37 2.63
CA ILE A 201 14.46 -3.30 1.80
C ILE A 201 14.72 -2.44 0.55
N ASN A 202 15.33 -1.26 0.72
CA ASN A 202 15.73 -0.42 -0.43
C ASN A 202 16.64 -1.18 -1.40
N LYS A 203 17.55 -2.02 -0.88
CA LYS A 203 18.52 -2.73 -1.70
C LYS A 203 17.91 -3.92 -2.45
N TYR A 204 17.00 -4.66 -1.80
CA TYR A 204 16.54 -5.97 -2.29
C TYR A 204 15.08 -6.01 -2.71
N CYS A 205 14.40 -4.85 -2.76
CA CYS A 205 13.04 -4.76 -3.31
C CYS A 205 13.04 -3.75 -4.47
N ASP A 206 12.42 -4.11 -5.58
CA ASP A 206 12.29 -3.23 -6.75
C ASP A 206 11.30 -2.10 -6.49
N ARG A 207 10.21 -2.40 -5.75
CA ARG A 207 9.23 -1.44 -5.23
C ARG A 207 8.92 -1.77 -3.79
N VAL A 208 8.60 -0.76 -3.03
CA VAL A 208 8.21 -0.88 -1.61
C VAL A 208 6.83 -0.28 -1.45
N ARG A 209 5.90 -1.13 -1.09
CA ARG A 209 4.51 -0.75 -0.85
C ARG A 209 4.33 -0.51 0.65
N ILE A 210 3.95 0.70 1.01
CA ILE A 210 3.72 1.04 2.43
C ILE A 210 2.24 0.94 2.72
N MET A 211 1.88 0.22 3.78
CA MET A 211 0.49 0.11 4.26
C MET A 211 0.13 1.40 5.00
N THR A 212 -0.14 2.49 4.27
CA THR A 212 -0.51 3.78 4.82
C THR A 212 -2.01 3.85 5.12
N TYR A 213 -2.47 2.85 5.87
CA TYR A 213 -3.84 2.70 6.33
C TYR A 213 -3.84 1.99 7.69
N ASP A 214 -5.01 1.80 8.27
CA ASP A 214 -5.19 1.22 9.61
C ASP A 214 -4.47 2.03 10.69
N GLN A 215 -4.48 3.36 10.52
CA GLN A 215 -3.81 4.29 11.42
C GLN A 215 -4.34 4.18 12.85
N GLY A 216 -5.65 4.15 13.01
CA GLY A 216 -6.25 4.12 14.34
C GLY A 216 -5.80 5.31 15.19
N THR A 217 -5.30 5.01 16.39
CA THR A 217 -4.84 6.04 17.32
C THR A 217 -3.31 6.14 17.43
N ILE A 218 -2.58 5.56 16.48
CA ILE A 218 -1.11 5.43 16.61
C ILE A 218 -0.36 6.79 16.59
N ASP A 219 -0.87 7.78 15.86
CA ASP A 219 -0.32 9.14 15.91
C ASP A 219 -1.00 9.90 17.03
N VAL A 220 -0.48 9.74 18.25
CA VAL A 220 -1.09 10.26 19.47
C VAL A 220 -1.24 11.79 19.42
N LYS A 221 -0.23 12.48 18.90
CA LYS A 221 -0.26 13.96 18.85
C LYS A 221 -1.25 14.48 17.83
N LEU A 222 -1.30 13.83 16.66
CA LEU A 222 -2.27 14.20 15.64
C LEU A 222 -3.70 13.92 16.12
N ASN A 223 -3.91 12.76 16.76
CA ASN A 223 -5.23 12.40 17.28
C ASN A 223 -5.71 13.38 18.36
N ARG A 224 -4.81 13.87 19.22
CA ARG A 224 -5.13 14.91 20.19
C ARG A 224 -5.52 16.24 19.52
N ALA A 225 -4.89 16.56 18.38
CA ALA A 225 -5.18 17.78 17.62
C ALA A 225 -6.50 17.72 16.86
N ARG A 226 -6.97 16.51 16.54
CA ARG A 226 -8.29 16.28 15.92
C ARG A 226 -9.32 16.06 17.05
N MET A 227 -10.41 16.71 17.03
CA MET A 227 -11.39 16.58 18.11
C MET A 227 -12.02 15.19 18.20
N ALA A 228 -11.86 14.55 19.35
CA ALA A 228 -12.39 13.22 19.60
C ALA A 228 -13.94 13.20 19.69
N PRO A 229 -14.62 12.14 19.30
CA PRO A 229 -14.03 10.84 18.91
C PRO A 229 -13.42 10.88 17.53
N TYR A 230 -12.18 10.36 17.40
CA TYR A 230 -11.43 10.38 16.16
C TYR A 230 -10.57 9.13 16.04
N ILE A 231 -10.84 8.31 15.03
CA ILE A 231 -10.09 7.09 14.74
C ILE A 231 -10.05 6.89 13.21
N PRO A 232 -9.12 7.55 12.52
CA PRO A 232 -9.09 7.50 11.06
C PRO A 232 -8.50 6.19 10.53
N VAL A 233 -8.87 5.83 9.32
CA VAL A 233 -8.18 4.78 8.57
C VAL A 233 -6.84 5.31 8.09
N ALA A 234 -6.80 6.54 7.56
CA ALA A 234 -5.57 7.13 6.99
C ALA A 234 -5.69 8.67 6.93
N ASP A 235 -5.37 9.36 8.02
CA ASP A 235 -5.29 10.84 7.98
C ASP A 235 -4.17 11.25 7.01
N PRO A 236 -4.44 12.09 6.01
CA PRO A 236 -3.40 12.54 5.07
C PRO A 236 -2.16 13.13 5.76
N ALA A 237 -2.32 13.84 6.88
CA ALA A 237 -1.18 14.38 7.63
C ALA A 237 -0.32 13.27 8.24
N TRP A 238 -0.91 12.16 8.67
CA TRP A 238 -0.15 10.98 9.14
C TRP A 238 0.51 10.29 7.96
N VAL A 239 -0.18 10.11 6.85
CA VAL A 239 0.37 9.48 5.64
C VAL A 239 1.61 10.25 5.18
N GLU A 240 1.54 11.59 5.15
CA GLU A 240 2.67 12.44 4.78
C GLU A 240 3.88 12.22 5.73
N LYS A 241 3.64 12.12 7.05
CA LYS A 241 4.72 11.82 8.01
C LYS A 241 5.38 10.47 7.73
N VAL A 242 4.57 9.43 7.45
CA VAL A 242 5.08 8.08 7.14
C VAL A 242 5.93 8.11 5.87
N ILE A 243 5.44 8.76 4.81
CA ILE A 243 6.16 8.90 3.54
C ILE A 243 7.49 9.63 3.76
N THR A 244 7.45 10.77 4.46
CA THR A 244 8.63 11.60 4.72
C THR A 244 9.69 10.80 5.49
N LEU A 245 9.27 10.05 6.51
CA LEU A 245 10.18 9.19 7.28
C LEU A 245 10.80 8.10 6.39
N THR A 246 9.98 7.44 5.58
CA THR A 246 10.45 6.34 4.72
C THR A 246 11.41 6.85 3.66
N MET A 247 11.16 8.03 3.11
CA MET A 247 11.98 8.63 2.05
C MET A 247 13.40 8.99 2.52
N GLN A 248 13.66 9.02 3.81
CA GLN A 248 15.02 9.19 4.33
C GLN A 248 15.96 8.03 3.93
N THR A 249 15.38 6.86 3.60
CA THR A 249 16.17 5.67 3.25
C THR A 249 15.77 5.08 1.90
N ILE A 250 14.48 5.12 1.56
CA ILE A 250 13.95 4.49 0.34
C ILE A 250 13.49 5.61 -0.62
N PRO A 251 14.13 5.74 -1.79
CA PRO A 251 13.81 6.86 -2.69
C PRO A 251 12.39 6.79 -3.23
N LYS A 252 11.78 7.96 -3.43
CA LYS A 252 10.42 8.16 -3.90
C LYS A 252 10.03 7.26 -5.08
N LYS A 253 10.94 7.10 -6.05
CA LYS A 253 10.69 6.30 -7.27
C LYS A 253 10.44 4.81 -6.98
N LYS A 254 10.79 4.33 -5.79
CA LYS A 254 10.54 2.94 -5.36
C LYS A 254 9.27 2.80 -4.52
N LEU A 255 8.67 3.91 -4.06
CA LEU A 255 7.56 3.86 -3.13
C LEU A 255 6.21 3.74 -3.85
N SER A 256 5.37 2.84 -3.34
CA SER A 256 3.95 2.76 -3.65
C SER A 256 3.19 3.01 -2.34
N ILE A 257 2.17 3.85 -2.40
CA ILE A 257 1.41 4.25 -1.22
C ILE A 257 0.11 3.45 -1.20
N GLY A 258 -0.10 2.70 -0.13
CA GLY A 258 -1.33 1.94 0.06
C GLY A 258 -2.50 2.86 0.41
N ILE A 259 -3.61 2.69 -0.30
CA ILE A 259 -4.84 3.46 -0.07
C ILE A 259 -5.95 2.46 0.26
N ALA A 260 -6.58 2.64 1.42
CA ALA A 260 -7.68 1.79 1.86
C ALA A 260 -8.94 2.09 1.04
N THR A 261 -9.60 1.02 0.57
CA THR A 261 -10.90 1.11 -0.06
C THR A 261 -11.99 0.55 0.87
N TYR A 262 -11.76 0.66 2.17
CA TYR A 262 -12.63 0.15 3.23
C TYR A 262 -12.59 1.12 4.42
N GLY A 263 -13.44 0.87 5.36
CA GLY A 263 -13.45 1.57 6.65
C GLY A 263 -13.77 0.59 7.77
N TYR A 264 -14.06 1.12 8.94
CA TYR A 264 -14.36 0.30 10.11
C TYR A 264 -15.58 0.81 10.84
N GLU A 265 -16.31 -0.11 11.45
CA GLU A 265 -17.30 0.21 12.48
C GLU A 265 -16.68 -0.03 13.85
N TYR A 266 -16.85 0.95 14.74
CA TYR A 266 -16.37 0.89 16.12
C TYR A 266 -17.53 1.10 17.10
N ARG A 267 -17.49 0.33 18.18
CA ARG A 267 -18.23 0.72 19.38
C ARG A 267 -17.35 1.74 20.11
N VAL A 268 -17.89 2.94 20.28
CA VAL A 268 -17.18 4.06 20.90
C VAL A 268 -17.70 4.25 22.32
N THR A 269 -16.83 4.11 23.31
CA THR A 269 -17.19 4.31 24.74
C THR A 269 -16.45 5.53 25.26
N LYS A 270 -17.20 6.50 25.78
CA LYS A 270 -16.61 7.69 26.41
C LYS A 270 -16.11 7.30 27.80
N LEU A 271 -14.82 7.53 28.07
CA LEU A 271 -14.16 7.22 29.34
C LEU A 271 -13.98 8.45 30.21
N SER A 272 -13.78 9.62 29.57
CA SER A 272 -13.61 10.90 30.24
C SER A 272 -14.02 12.01 29.27
N GLU A 273 -13.85 13.26 29.69
CA GLU A 273 -14.20 14.41 28.84
C GLU A 273 -13.54 14.35 27.46
N TYR A 274 -12.28 13.91 27.40
CA TYR A 274 -11.50 13.83 26.15
C TYR A 274 -11.00 12.42 25.84
N GLY A 275 -11.40 11.43 26.64
CA GLY A 275 -10.93 10.05 26.50
C GLY A 275 -12.00 9.14 25.93
N TYR A 276 -11.63 8.35 24.93
CA TYR A 276 -12.53 7.39 24.27
C TYR A 276 -11.83 6.05 24.08
N ARG A 277 -12.59 4.99 24.23
CA ARG A 277 -12.18 3.63 23.84
C ARG A 277 -12.91 3.24 22.57
N TYR A 278 -12.18 2.64 21.66
CA TYR A 278 -12.68 2.21 20.36
C TYR A 278 -12.53 0.69 20.26
N ASP A 279 -13.66 0.00 20.30
CA ASP A 279 -13.70 -1.47 20.14
C ASP A 279 -14.15 -1.77 18.71
N MET A 280 -13.21 -2.20 17.85
CA MET A 280 -13.50 -2.49 16.43
C MET A 280 -14.50 -3.64 16.36
N GLN A 281 -15.58 -3.44 15.63
CA GLN A 281 -16.62 -4.44 15.40
C GLN A 281 -16.31 -5.26 14.15
N TRP A 282 -16.14 -4.56 13.02
CA TRP A 282 -15.73 -5.21 11.76
C TRP A 282 -15.24 -4.18 10.75
N ALA A 283 -14.64 -4.68 9.68
CA ALA A 283 -14.26 -3.86 8.52
C ALA A 283 -15.47 -3.75 7.58
N LEU A 284 -15.68 -2.57 7.02
CA LEU A 284 -16.81 -2.24 6.16
C LEU A 284 -16.33 -1.83 4.77
N ASN A 285 -17.07 -2.23 3.73
CA ASN A 285 -16.90 -1.59 2.44
C ASN A 285 -17.73 -0.29 2.38
N PRO A 286 -17.36 0.69 1.54
CA PRO A 286 -18.06 1.98 1.50
C PRO A 286 -19.54 1.86 1.15
N ARG A 287 -19.91 0.94 0.27
CA ARG A 287 -21.31 0.75 -0.14
C ARG A 287 -22.15 0.36 1.07
N TYR A 288 -21.70 -0.61 1.84
CA TYR A 288 -22.41 -1.05 3.05
C TYR A 288 -22.59 0.11 4.03
N ALA A 289 -21.53 0.90 4.26
CA ALA A 289 -21.59 2.03 5.19
C ALA A 289 -22.62 3.08 4.74
N ILE A 290 -22.66 3.37 3.43
CA ILE A 290 -23.62 4.33 2.87
C ILE A 290 -25.05 3.79 2.99
N ASP A 291 -25.27 2.53 2.63
CA ASP A 291 -26.59 1.90 2.70
C ASP A 291 -27.11 1.89 4.16
N LEU A 292 -26.22 1.62 5.12
CA LEU A 292 -26.56 1.67 6.55
C LEU A 292 -26.95 3.08 6.97
N ALA A 293 -26.19 4.09 6.61
CA ALA A 293 -26.49 5.49 6.93
C ALA A 293 -27.87 5.89 6.37
N LEU A 294 -28.13 5.51 5.11
CA LEU A 294 -29.42 5.79 4.45
C LEU A 294 -30.58 5.11 5.20
N SER A 295 -30.41 3.85 5.59
CA SER A 295 -31.44 3.11 6.31
C SER A 295 -31.77 3.71 7.69
N LEU A 296 -30.77 4.40 8.27
CA LEU A 296 -30.91 5.07 9.56
C LEU A 296 -31.35 6.54 9.42
N GLY A 297 -31.53 7.05 8.22
CA GLY A 297 -31.85 8.44 7.95
C GLY A 297 -30.73 9.40 8.34
N ILE A 298 -29.49 8.94 8.30
CA ILE A 298 -28.29 9.73 8.69
C ILE A 298 -27.55 10.17 7.45
N THR A 299 -27.19 11.45 7.41
CA THR A 299 -26.30 11.99 6.36
C THR A 299 -24.85 11.87 6.85
N PRO A 300 -24.01 11.06 6.20
CA PRO A 300 -22.59 10.99 6.56
C PRO A 300 -21.89 12.33 6.37
N THR A 301 -20.92 12.61 7.21
CA THR A 301 -20.12 13.84 7.16
C THR A 301 -18.64 13.50 7.01
N ARG A 302 -17.84 14.50 6.65
CA ARG A 302 -16.38 14.32 6.59
C ARG A 302 -15.77 14.76 7.93
N ASN A 303 -14.89 13.90 8.42
CA ASN A 303 -14.14 14.16 9.66
C ASN A 303 -12.88 15.01 9.38
N GLY A 304 -12.03 15.19 10.39
CA GLY A 304 -10.79 15.97 10.29
C GLY A 304 -9.74 15.41 9.33
N SER A 305 -9.86 14.16 8.92
CA SER A 305 -9.01 13.54 7.90
C SER A 305 -9.66 13.52 6.52
N ASN A 306 -10.82 14.15 6.39
CA ASN A 306 -11.63 14.15 5.17
C ASN A 306 -12.26 12.79 4.83
N GLU A 307 -12.21 11.85 5.77
CA GLU A 307 -12.88 10.55 5.65
C GLU A 307 -14.39 10.70 5.90
N ILE A 308 -15.18 9.95 5.16
CA ILE A 308 -16.63 9.92 5.34
C ILE A 308 -16.95 9.04 6.55
N GLY A 309 -17.76 9.57 7.48
CA GLY A 309 -18.19 8.84 8.65
C GLY A 309 -19.52 9.32 9.23
N PHE A 310 -20.05 8.55 10.14
CA PHE A 310 -21.26 8.90 10.88
C PHE A 310 -21.29 8.15 12.22
N MET A 311 -22.11 8.63 13.13
CA MET A 311 -22.32 7.97 14.43
C MET A 311 -23.82 7.66 14.58
N TYR A 312 -24.11 6.55 15.21
CA TYR A 312 -25.48 6.14 15.49
C TYR A 312 -25.54 5.38 16.82
N LYS A 313 -26.73 5.31 17.38
CA LYS A 313 -27.01 4.47 18.55
C LYS A 313 -27.77 3.24 18.05
N PRO A 314 -27.27 2.03 18.28
CA PRO A 314 -28.02 0.84 17.89
C PRO A 314 -29.36 0.81 18.62
N ALA A 315 -30.42 0.41 17.94
CA ALA A 315 -31.71 0.22 18.54
C ALA A 315 -31.59 -0.86 19.63
N VAL A 316 -32.03 -0.53 20.83
CA VAL A 316 -32.10 -1.52 21.89
C VAL A 316 -33.37 -2.37 21.62
N ILE A 317 -33.15 -3.53 21.03
CA ILE A 317 -34.20 -4.52 20.94
C ILE A 317 -34.30 -5.13 22.33
N ALA A 318 -35.31 -4.71 23.10
CA ALA A 318 -35.63 -5.36 24.34
C ALA A 318 -36.13 -6.77 24.01
N SER A 319 -35.24 -7.73 23.96
CA SER A 319 -35.66 -9.12 23.85
C SER A 319 -36.09 -9.59 25.22
N SER A 320 -37.35 -9.88 25.34
CA SER A 320 -37.93 -10.53 26.51
C SER A 320 -37.64 -12.02 26.56
N VAL A 321 -36.61 -12.46 25.88
CA VAL A 321 -36.29 -13.91 25.81
C VAL A 321 -34.84 -14.16 26.17
N THR A 322 -34.73 -14.94 27.19
CA THR A 322 -33.53 -15.58 27.72
C THR A 322 -32.48 -16.03 26.72
N GLY A 323 -31.29 -15.50 26.92
CA GLY A 323 -30.05 -16.25 26.73
C GLY A 323 -29.68 -16.78 25.35
N GLN A 324 -29.76 -15.97 24.28
CA GLN A 324 -29.01 -16.28 23.06
C GLN A 324 -28.39 -14.99 22.49
N GLU A 325 -27.13 -15.00 22.52
CA GLU A 325 -26.34 -13.93 21.94
C GLU A 325 -26.52 -13.87 20.43
N UNK A 326 -26.89 -12.83 19.91
CA UNK A 326 -27.07 -12.72 18.57
C UNK A 326 -25.82 -12.95 17.83
N UNK A 327 -25.86 -13.64 17.39
CA UNK A 327 -24.83 -13.91 16.60
C UNK A 327 -24.99 -13.10 15.47
N UNK A 328 -24.43 -12.48 15.47
CA UNK A 328 -24.38 -11.73 14.40
C UNK A 328 -24.33 -12.53 13.21
N UNK A 329 -25.08 -12.41 12.70
CA UNK A 329 -25.06 -13.00 11.66
C UNK A 329 -23.83 -13.04 11.06
N LYS A 330 -23.30 -13.92 10.85
CA LYS A 330 -22.18 -14.22 9.97
C LYS A 330 -22.66 -14.14 8.53
N GLN A 331 -22.31 -13.15 7.82
CA GLN A 331 -22.28 -13.16 6.36
C GLN A 331 -21.14 -12.32 5.86
#